data_1b5203c4ed2e8772eed45476f5640fca
#
_entry.id   1b5203c4ed2e8772eed45476f5640fca
#
_cell.length_a   1.000
_cell.length_b   1.000
_cell.length_c   1.000
_cell.angle_alpha   90.00
_cell.angle_beta   90.00
_cell.angle_gamma   90.00
#
_symmetry.space_group_name_H-M   'P 1'
#
loop_
_entity.id
_entity.type
_entity.pdbx_description
1 polymer ?
#
loop_
_entity_poly.entity_id
_entity_poly.type
_entity_poly.pdbx_seq_one_letter_code
_entity_poly.pdbx_strand_id
1 'polypeptide(L)'
;MNNHISLPVMVERLEENRMPYGVLPLQDGMKILVTQRGGRIFGPFLDDESGGLLWANNAWAQKEPFGSFLESGHWNLGGDRMWIAPELQYSVTDRKDFFGSFRLQKQMDPGVYTLERTKENEWRLAMEI
;
A
#
# COMPACT_ATOMS: atom_id res chain seq x y z
N MET A 1 9.88 -16.97 0.57
CA MET A 1 9.59 -16.20 -0.63
C MET A 1 10.40 -14.92 -0.61
N ASN A 2 11.33 -14.83 -1.52
CA ASN A 2 12.18 -13.66 -1.56
C ASN A 2 11.49 -12.54 -2.31
N ASN A 3 10.83 -11.68 -1.57
CA ASN A 3 10.31 -10.45 -2.12
C ASN A 3 11.47 -9.45 -2.19
N HIS A 4 12.16 -9.41 -3.32
CA HIS A 4 13.32 -8.53 -3.53
C HIS A 4 12.94 -7.13 -4.02
N ILE A 5 11.72 -6.69 -3.76
CA ILE A 5 11.28 -5.37 -4.16
C ILE A 5 11.80 -4.36 -3.15
N SER A 6 12.82 -3.63 -3.55
CA SER A 6 13.48 -2.61 -2.74
C SER A 6 12.70 -1.29 -2.72
N LEU A 7 13.02 -0.43 -1.77
CA LEU A 7 12.43 0.90 -1.70
C LEU A 7 12.66 1.73 -2.99
N PRO A 8 13.87 1.79 -3.57
CA PRO A 8 14.06 2.53 -4.82
C PRO A 8 13.21 2.01 -5.98
N VAL A 9 12.99 0.71 -6.08
CA VAL A 9 12.10 0.11 -7.10
C VAL A 9 10.67 0.58 -6.90
N MET A 10 10.17 0.56 -5.66
CA MET A 10 8.81 1.05 -5.37
C MET A 10 8.66 2.54 -5.67
N VAL A 11 9.63 3.34 -5.28
CA VAL A 11 9.64 4.79 -5.57
C VAL A 11 9.61 5.04 -7.08
N GLU A 12 10.39 4.30 -7.84
CA GLU A 12 10.38 4.40 -9.32
C GLU A 12 8.98 4.12 -9.90
N ARG A 13 8.30 3.06 -9.43
CA ARG A 13 6.92 2.74 -9.88
C ARG A 13 5.94 3.84 -9.53
N LEU A 14 6.04 4.40 -8.33
CA LEU A 14 5.18 5.50 -7.90
C LEU A 14 5.42 6.77 -8.73
N GLU A 15 6.68 7.13 -8.97
CA GLU A 15 7.03 8.28 -9.80
C GLU A 15 6.56 8.14 -11.25
N GLU A 16 6.74 6.97 -11.86
CA GLU A 16 6.27 6.67 -13.23
C GLU A 16 4.77 6.87 -13.37
N ASN A 17 4.00 6.58 -12.34
CA ASN A 17 2.54 6.66 -12.34
C ASN A 17 2.00 7.92 -11.66
N ARG A 18 2.87 8.86 -11.27
CA ARG A 18 2.50 10.10 -10.57
C ARG A 18 1.68 9.86 -9.31
N MET A 19 2.01 8.82 -8.57
CA MET A 19 1.34 8.42 -7.35
C MET A 19 2.05 9.06 -6.14
N PRO A 20 1.34 9.85 -5.33
CA PRO A 20 1.92 10.48 -4.16
C PRO A 20 2.37 9.46 -3.11
N TYR A 21 3.50 9.74 -2.48
CA TYR A 21 4.08 8.91 -1.42
C TYR A 21 4.93 9.75 -0.47
N GLY A 22 5.28 9.16 0.66
CA GLY A 22 6.24 9.71 1.61
C GLY A 22 7.21 8.64 2.08
N VAL A 23 8.40 9.04 2.45
CA VAL A 23 9.41 8.17 3.04
C VAL A 23 9.70 8.64 4.46
N LEU A 24 9.55 7.74 5.42
CA LEU A 24 9.82 7.99 6.83
C LEU A 24 11.14 7.33 7.21
N PRO A 25 12.18 8.12 7.58
CA PRO A 25 13.41 7.54 8.09
C PRO A 25 13.21 7.00 9.50
N LEU A 26 13.79 5.84 9.75
CA LEU A 26 13.86 5.19 11.05
C LEU A 26 15.31 5.18 11.54
N GLN A 27 15.53 4.54 12.71
CA GLN A 27 16.88 4.34 13.25
C GLN A 27 17.74 3.47 12.33
N ASP A 28 19.05 3.64 12.40
CA ASP A 28 20.04 2.83 11.69
C ASP A 28 19.89 2.82 10.15
N GLY A 29 19.39 3.90 9.59
CA GLY A 29 19.23 4.03 8.15
C GLY A 29 18.03 3.28 7.57
N MET A 30 17.24 2.63 8.38
CA MET A 30 16.00 1.99 7.94
C MET A 30 14.97 3.03 7.50
N LYS A 31 14.06 2.63 6.61
CA LYS A 31 13.01 3.51 6.07
C LYS A 31 11.68 2.77 5.95
N ILE A 32 10.61 3.54 6.04
CA ILE A 32 9.25 3.12 5.73
C ILE A 32 8.74 3.95 4.56
N LEU A 33 8.01 3.32 3.65
CA LEU A 33 7.30 3.97 2.56
C LEU A 33 5.81 4.07 2.92
N VAL A 34 5.22 5.24 2.74
CA VAL A 34 3.77 5.44 2.85
C VAL A 34 3.20 5.88 1.51
N THR A 35 2.08 5.30 1.11
CA THR A 35 1.42 5.62 -0.16
C THR A 35 0.06 6.25 0.05
N GLN A 36 -0.29 7.23 -0.78
CA GLN A 36 -1.61 7.83 -0.79
C GLN A 36 -2.67 6.82 -1.25
N ARG A 37 -2.38 6.08 -2.31
CA ARG A 37 -3.28 5.05 -2.80
C ARG A 37 -3.38 3.90 -1.81
N GLY A 38 -4.58 3.63 -1.35
CA GLY A 38 -4.85 2.57 -0.38
C GLY A 38 -4.41 2.88 1.05
N GLY A 39 -3.78 4.05 1.31
CA GLY A 39 -3.29 4.40 2.65
C GLY A 39 -2.36 3.35 3.22
N ARG A 40 -1.37 2.90 2.44
CA ARG A 40 -0.55 1.75 2.77
C ARG A 40 0.84 2.12 3.28
N ILE A 41 1.37 1.22 4.09
CA ILE A 41 2.72 1.28 4.66
C ILE A 41 3.50 0.08 4.14
N PHE A 42 4.69 0.32 3.60
CA PHE A 42 5.62 -0.71 3.12
C PHE A 42 6.95 -0.63 3.86
N GLY A 43 7.62 -1.74 3.93
CA GLY A 43 8.87 -1.85 4.65
C GLY A 43 8.69 -2.63 5.94
N PRO A 44 9.42 -2.32 7.04
CA PRO A 44 10.65 -1.51 7.02
C PRO A 44 11.70 -2.05 6.04
N PHE A 45 12.41 -1.14 5.39
CA PHE A 45 13.54 -1.46 4.51
C PHE A 45 14.84 -1.22 5.29
N LEU A 46 15.68 -2.24 5.36
CA LEU A 46 16.97 -2.15 6.06
C LEU A 46 17.96 -1.25 5.31
N ASP A 47 17.91 -1.30 3.99
CA ASP A 47 18.76 -0.53 3.08
C ASP A 47 18.07 -0.38 1.71
N ASP A 48 18.76 0.22 0.74
CA ASP A 48 18.21 0.45 -0.59
C ASP A 48 18.30 -0.77 -1.53
N GLU A 49 18.89 -1.87 -1.09
CA GLU A 49 19.04 -3.09 -1.88
C GLU A 49 18.12 -4.21 -1.44
N SER A 50 17.67 -4.17 -0.19
CA SER A 50 16.82 -5.20 0.41
C SER A 50 15.34 -4.94 0.19
N GLY A 51 14.56 -6.00 0.11
CA GLY A 51 13.10 -5.92 0.18
C GLY A 51 12.62 -5.54 1.57
N GLY A 52 11.40 -5.06 1.67
CA GLY A 52 10.75 -4.77 2.96
C GLY A 52 10.33 -6.05 3.69
N LEU A 53 10.11 -5.94 5.00
CA LEU A 53 9.63 -7.06 5.81
C LEU A 53 8.16 -7.39 5.53
N LEU A 54 7.34 -6.40 5.25
CA LEU A 54 5.95 -6.62 4.86
C LEU A 54 5.88 -7.14 3.43
N TRP A 55 4.94 -8.03 3.18
CA TRP A 55 4.72 -8.57 1.84
C TRP A 55 4.37 -7.45 0.85
N ALA A 56 4.93 -7.52 -0.34
CA ALA A 56 4.59 -6.65 -1.45
C ALA A 56 4.25 -7.48 -2.68
N ASN A 57 3.25 -7.06 -3.45
CA ASN A 57 2.84 -7.75 -4.66
C ASN A 57 3.98 -7.73 -5.70
N ASN A 58 4.18 -8.84 -6.40
CA ASN A 58 5.23 -8.95 -7.43
C ASN A 58 5.06 -7.95 -8.58
N ALA A 59 3.89 -7.39 -8.77
CA ALA A 59 3.65 -6.34 -9.77
C ALA A 59 4.58 -5.13 -9.61
N TRP A 60 5.05 -4.85 -8.39
CA TRP A 60 6.02 -3.78 -8.15
C TRP A 60 7.35 -3.95 -8.88
N ALA A 61 7.73 -5.19 -9.19
CA ALA A 61 9.07 -5.48 -9.70
C ALA A 61 9.36 -4.83 -11.06
N GLN A 62 8.35 -4.65 -11.90
CA GLN A 62 8.53 -4.15 -13.27
C GLN A 62 7.42 -3.18 -13.67
N LYS A 63 7.74 -2.29 -14.61
CA LYS A 63 6.85 -1.22 -15.07
C LYS A 63 5.53 -1.73 -15.64
N GLU A 64 5.58 -2.66 -16.60
CA GLU A 64 4.39 -3.17 -17.29
C GLU A 64 3.46 -3.96 -16.37
N PRO A 65 3.92 -4.92 -15.57
CA PRO A 65 3.06 -5.60 -14.60
C PRO A 65 2.42 -4.66 -13.59
N PHE A 66 3.14 -3.63 -13.15
CA PHE A 66 2.60 -2.64 -12.23
C PHE A 66 1.49 -1.81 -12.88
N GLY A 67 1.70 -1.33 -14.10
CA GLY A 67 0.69 -0.62 -14.87
C GLY A 67 -0.57 -1.46 -15.11
N SER A 68 -0.40 -2.71 -15.52
CA SER A 68 -1.50 -3.65 -15.72
C SER A 68 -2.26 -3.93 -14.43
N PHE A 69 -1.58 -4.03 -13.30
CA PHE A 69 -2.19 -4.18 -11.98
C PHE A 69 -3.11 -2.98 -11.66
N LEU A 70 -2.62 -1.77 -11.88
CA LEU A 70 -3.41 -0.55 -11.63
C LEU A 70 -4.66 -0.49 -12.53
N GLU A 71 -4.51 -0.82 -13.80
CA GLU A 71 -5.61 -0.82 -14.77
C GLU A 71 -6.65 -1.91 -14.49
N SER A 72 -6.26 -3.04 -13.93
CA SER A 72 -7.15 -4.17 -13.61
C SER A 72 -8.12 -3.87 -12.47
N GLY A 73 -7.88 -2.82 -11.70
CA GLY A 73 -8.66 -2.49 -10.52
C GLY A 73 -8.38 -3.36 -9.30
N HIS A 74 -7.34 -4.18 -9.35
CA HIS A 74 -6.87 -4.89 -8.17
C HIS A 74 -6.44 -3.93 -7.06
N TRP A 75 -6.74 -4.29 -5.84
CA TRP A 75 -6.50 -3.44 -4.68
C TRP A 75 -5.22 -3.79 -3.92
N ASN A 76 -4.83 -5.06 -3.87
CA ASN A 76 -3.81 -5.53 -2.94
C ASN A 76 -2.39 -5.43 -3.47
N LEU A 77 -1.80 -4.26 -3.34
CA LEU A 77 -0.38 -4.03 -3.62
C LEU A 77 0.56 -4.56 -2.53
N GLY A 78 0.01 -5.04 -1.42
CA GLY A 78 0.79 -5.47 -0.26
C GLY A 78 0.93 -4.38 0.80
N GLY A 79 1.93 -4.54 1.67
CA GLY A 79 2.12 -3.66 2.80
C GLY A 79 1.06 -3.85 3.88
N ASP A 80 0.99 -2.89 4.78
CA ASP A 80 -0.04 -2.84 5.83
C ASP A 80 -0.97 -1.65 5.58
N ARG A 81 -2.18 -1.73 6.09
CA ARG A 81 -3.18 -0.68 6.00
C ARG A 81 -4.17 -0.73 7.16
N MET A 82 -4.92 0.33 7.34
CA MET A 82 -6.01 0.33 8.31
C MET A 82 -7.18 -0.51 7.82
N TRP A 83 -7.77 -1.27 8.73
CA TRP A 83 -8.98 -2.06 8.51
C TRP A 83 -10.12 -1.56 9.36
N ILE A 84 -11.35 -1.58 8.82
CA ILE A 84 -12.55 -1.32 9.60
C ILE A 84 -13.08 -2.65 10.14
N ALA A 85 -13.32 -2.70 11.42
CA ALA A 85 -13.91 -3.85 12.09
C ALA A 85 -15.38 -3.55 12.48
N PRO A 86 -16.27 -4.55 12.47
CA PRO A 86 -16.05 -5.91 11.99
C PRO A 86 -16.15 -6.00 10.46
N GLU A 87 -15.19 -6.66 9.84
CA GLU A 87 -15.13 -6.82 8.39
C GLU A 87 -16.39 -7.44 7.79
N LEU A 88 -16.98 -8.41 8.50
CA LEU A 88 -18.24 -9.04 8.13
C LEU A 88 -19.36 -8.05 7.88
N GLN A 89 -19.42 -6.98 8.65
CA GLN A 89 -20.48 -5.98 8.55
C GLN A 89 -20.28 -5.05 7.35
N TYR A 90 -19.05 -4.70 7.04
CA TYR A 90 -18.75 -3.68 6.04
C TYR A 90 -18.41 -4.25 4.66
N SER A 91 -17.89 -5.46 4.60
CA SER A 91 -17.36 -6.03 3.37
C SER A 91 -18.12 -7.26 2.86
N VAL A 92 -19.00 -7.86 3.66
CA VAL A 92 -19.73 -9.09 3.31
C VAL A 92 -21.23 -8.82 3.30
N THR A 93 -21.86 -9.00 2.15
CA THR A 93 -23.32 -8.80 2.00
C THR A 93 -24.12 -10.06 2.26
N ASP A 94 -23.55 -11.23 2.03
CA ASP A 94 -24.15 -12.54 2.33
C ASP A 94 -23.18 -13.39 3.15
N ARG A 95 -23.53 -13.61 4.41
CA ARG A 95 -22.72 -14.40 5.34
C ARG A 95 -22.62 -15.89 4.98
N LYS A 96 -23.56 -16.41 4.20
CA LYS A 96 -23.53 -17.79 3.72
C LYS A 96 -22.55 -17.97 2.57
N ASP A 97 -22.27 -16.92 1.83
CA ASP A 97 -21.29 -16.88 0.76
C ASP A 97 -20.27 -15.77 1.04
N PHE A 98 -19.41 -16.01 2.03
CA PHE A 98 -18.41 -15.03 2.47
C PHE A 98 -17.52 -14.57 1.32
N PHE A 99 -16.87 -15.49 0.64
CA PHE A 99 -15.90 -15.15 -0.39
C PHE A 99 -16.57 -14.58 -1.66
N GLY A 100 -17.72 -15.12 -2.05
CA GLY A 100 -18.44 -14.64 -3.23
C GLY A 100 -19.06 -13.27 -3.04
N SER A 101 -19.49 -12.94 -1.82
CA SER A 101 -20.11 -11.65 -1.50
C SER A 101 -19.12 -10.61 -0.92
N PHE A 102 -17.86 -10.99 -0.73
CA PHE A 102 -16.85 -10.06 -0.22
C PHE A 102 -16.56 -8.94 -1.22
N ARG A 103 -16.69 -7.71 -0.75
CA ARG A 103 -16.35 -6.50 -1.54
C ARG A 103 -15.74 -5.47 -0.61
N LEU A 104 -14.56 -5.02 -0.94
CA LEU A 104 -13.94 -3.91 -0.21
C LEU A 104 -14.64 -2.59 -0.56
N GLN A 105 -14.74 -1.74 0.45
CA GLN A 105 -15.19 -0.37 0.23
C GLN A 105 -14.13 0.38 -0.58
N LYS A 106 -14.52 0.91 -1.73
CA LYS A 106 -13.59 1.61 -2.63
C LYS A 106 -12.93 2.83 -1.98
N GLN A 107 -13.60 3.46 -1.03
CA GLN A 107 -13.05 4.55 -0.26
C GLN A 107 -11.85 4.11 0.57
N MET A 108 -11.85 2.86 1.04
CA MET A 108 -10.75 2.31 1.83
C MET A 108 -9.63 1.78 0.97
N ASP A 109 -9.97 1.00 -0.07
CA ASP A 109 -8.99 0.34 -0.89
C ASP A 109 -9.54 0.02 -2.30
N PRO A 110 -8.94 0.52 -3.35
CA PRO A 110 -7.68 1.26 -3.37
C PRO A 110 -7.77 2.76 -3.04
N GLY A 111 -8.68 3.19 -2.21
CA GLY A 111 -9.00 4.57 -1.88
C GLY A 111 -7.85 5.58 -1.99
N VAL A 112 -8.22 6.83 -2.21
CA VAL A 112 -7.26 7.93 -2.27
C VAL A 112 -7.32 8.69 -0.95
N TYR A 113 -6.27 8.52 -0.15
CA TYR A 113 -6.13 9.17 1.15
C TYR A 113 -5.55 10.57 0.97
N THR A 114 -5.81 11.46 1.91
CA THR A 114 -5.00 12.66 2.06
C THR A 114 -3.67 12.26 2.68
N LEU A 115 -2.58 12.58 2.01
CA LEU A 115 -1.21 12.30 2.47
C LEU A 115 -0.55 13.63 2.80
N GLU A 116 -0.17 13.81 4.07
CA GLU A 116 0.42 15.04 4.56
C GLU A 116 1.64 14.75 5.43
N ARG A 117 2.73 15.46 5.18
CA ARG A 117 3.87 15.48 6.09
C ARG A 117 3.63 16.55 7.16
N THR A 118 3.33 16.11 8.38
CA THR A 118 2.97 17.00 9.47
C THR A 118 4.16 17.50 10.29
N LYS A 119 5.22 16.67 10.35
CA LYS A 119 6.49 16.96 11.00
C LYS A 119 7.62 16.26 10.23
N GLU A 120 8.87 16.52 10.61
CA GLU A 120 10.03 15.92 9.97
C GLU A 120 9.95 14.39 9.86
N ASN A 121 9.50 13.73 10.92
CA ASN A 121 9.40 12.27 11.01
C ASN A 121 7.95 11.79 11.21
N GLU A 122 7.00 12.50 10.64
CA GLU A 122 5.58 12.15 10.79
C GLU A 122 4.81 12.40 9.49
N TRP A 123 4.12 11.36 9.04
CA TRP A 123 3.17 11.45 7.93
C TRP A 123 1.77 11.10 8.40
N ARG A 124 0.80 11.83 7.92
CA ARG A 124 -0.61 11.61 8.20
C ARG A 124 -1.32 11.13 6.94
N LEU A 125 -2.00 10.00 7.08
CA LEU A 125 -2.94 9.49 6.09
C LEU A 125 -4.35 9.65 6.64
N ALA A 126 -5.25 10.27 5.90
CA ALA A 126 -6.63 10.46 6.32
C ALA A 126 -7.58 10.22 5.16
N MET A 127 -8.77 9.72 5.46
CA MET A 127 -9.88 9.63 4.54
C MET A 127 -11.20 9.82 5.28
N GLU A 128 -12.23 10.19 4.55
CA GLU A 128 -13.60 10.27 5.05
C GLU A 128 -14.41 9.10 4.47
N ILE A 129 -15.24 8.50 5.32
CA ILE A 129 -16.11 7.38 4.95
C ILE A 129 -17.54 7.89 4.85
#